data_29abd6d88e00b7adb9d1a0935a3775ea
#
_entry.id   29abd6d88e00b7adb9d1a0935a3775ea
#
_cell.length_a   1.000
_cell.length_b   1.000
_cell.length_c   1.000
_cell.angle_alpha   90.00
_cell.angle_beta   90.00
_cell.angle_gamma   90.00
#
_symmetry.space_group_name_H-M   'P 1'
#
loop_
_entity.id
_entity.type
_entity.pdbx_description
1 polymer ?
#
loop_
_entity_poly.entity_id
_entity_poly.type
_entity_poly.pdbx_seq_one_letter_code
_entity_poly.pdbx_strand_id
1 'polypeptide(L)'
;TIGRDCTHKQRADYYEWDKDNLERETIANIINSNFDEIEAVIGGEISIDIYPKGKDKSQVLGCLEGKNIFFGDNCYLGGNDYSISEEAYEKYHVADWTQTRDILAVIDKIKEIELEPTK
;
A
#
# COMPACT_ATOMS: atom_id res chain seq x y z
N THR A 1 -15.57 9.99 7.59
CA THR A 1 -14.91 8.86 8.26
C THR A 1 -14.93 9.05 9.77
N ILE A 2 -14.65 7.98 10.51
CA ILE A 2 -14.48 8.06 11.98
C ILE A 2 -13.02 8.36 12.32
N GLY A 3 -12.79 8.91 13.53
CA GLY A 3 -11.46 9.33 13.95
C GLY A 3 -10.56 8.18 14.39
N ARG A 4 -9.24 8.46 14.44
CA ARG A 4 -8.23 7.47 14.83
C ARG A 4 -8.38 6.94 16.25
N ASP A 5 -9.00 7.72 17.14
CA ASP A 5 -9.19 7.32 18.54
C ASP A 5 -10.40 6.39 18.74
N CYS A 6 -11.00 5.93 17.67
CA CYS A 6 -12.10 4.98 17.74
C CYS A 6 -11.61 3.62 18.28
N THR A 7 -12.53 2.86 18.89
CA THR A 7 -12.24 1.51 19.34
C THR A 7 -12.07 0.55 18.15
N HIS A 8 -11.48 -0.62 18.39
CA HIS A 8 -11.38 -1.65 17.35
C HIS A 8 -12.75 -2.06 16.80
N LYS A 9 -13.75 -2.13 17.67
CA LYS A 9 -15.13 -2.43 17.26
C LYS A 9 -15.70 -1.34 16.36
N GLN A 10 -15.53 -0.07 16.73
CA GLN A 10 -15.98 1.05 15.92
C GLN A 10 -15.30 1.07 14.55
N ARG A 11 -14.01 0.76 14.50
CA ARG A 11 -13.25 0.66 13.25
C ARG A 11 -13.81 -0.45 12.36
N ALA A 12 -14.02 -1.63 12.90
CA ALA A 12 -14.55 -2.76 12.16
C ALA A 12 -15.99 -2.49 11.66
N ASP A 13 -16.82 -1.91 12.51
CA ASP A 13 -18.20 -1.56 12.16
C ASP A 13 -18.24 -0.52 11.03
N TYR A 14 -17.39 0.50 11.10
CA TYR A 14 -17.30 1.52 10.05
C TYR A 14 -16.81 0.90 8.73
N TYR A 15 -15.78 0.08 8.78
CA TYR A 15 -15.22 -0.56 7.59
C TYR A 15 -16.27 -1.40 6.86
N GLU A 16 -17.03 -2.22 7.59
CA GLU A 16 -18.12 -3.02 6.99
C GLU A 16 -19.25 -2.14 6.45
N TRP A 17 -19.64 -1.10 7.19
CA TRP A 17 -20.66 -0.16 6.73
C TRP A 17 -20.24 0.58 5.47
N ASP A 18 -18.96 0.99 5.39
CA ASP A 18 -18.42 1.73 4.25
C ASP A 18 -18.37 0.90 2.97
N LYS A 19 -18.23 -0.40 3.08
CA LYS A 19 -18.27 -1.30 1.90
C LYS A 19 -19.58 -1.18 1.13
N ASP A 20 -20.69 -1.01 1.84
CA ASP A 20 -22.03 -0.90 1.24
C ASP A 20 -22.40 0.55 0.94
N ASN A 21 -21.97 1.49 1.74
CA ASN A 21 -22.35 2.89 1.65
C ASN A 21 -21.39 3.76 0.85
N LEU A 22 -20.16 3.30 0.62
CA LEU A 22 -19.14 3.94 -0.22
C LEU A 22 -18.88 5.40 0.16
N GLU A 23 -18.84 5.70 1.47
CA GLU A 23 -18.63 7.08 1.95
C GLU A 23 -17.25 7.59 1.56
N ARG A 24 -16.22 6.82 1.84
CA ARG A 24 -14.84 7.24 1.53
C ARG A 24 -14.61 7.34 0.03
N GLU A 25 -15.12 6.40 -0.74
CA GLU A 25 -15.04 6.46 -2.20
C GLU A 25 -15.72 7.70 -2.76
N THR A 26 -16.91 8.02 -2.25
CA THR A 26 -17.66 9.21 -2.65
C THR A 26 -16.88 10.48 -2.31
N ILE A 27 -16.33 10.59 -1.11
CA ILE A 27 -15.53 11.74 -0.70
C ILE A 27 -14.28 11.88 -1.56
N ALA A 28 -13.56 10.79 -1.78
CA ALA A 28 -12.35 10.78 -2.62
C ALA A 28 -12.66 11.23 -4.05
N ASN A 29 -13.76 10.75 -4.63
CA ASN A 29 -14.18 11.13 -5.98
C ASN A 29 -14.55 12.61 -6.06
N ILE A 30 -15.22 13.15 -5.04
CA ILE A 30 -15.56 14.59 -4.98
C ILE A 30 -14.26 15.42 -4.95
N ILE A 31 -13.30 15.05 -4.12
CA ILE A 31 -12.02 15.75 -4.02
C ILE A 31 -11.29 15.70 -5.36
N ASN A 32 -11.16 14.50 -5.94
CA ASN A 32 -10.44 14.32 -7.21
C ASN A 32 -11.10 15.03 -8.39
N SER A 33 -12.42 15.22 -8.35
CA SER A 33 -13.16 15.93 -9.40
C SER A 33 -13.11 17.44 -9.27
N ASN A 34 -12.88 17.98 -8.07
CA ASN A 34 -12.92 19.42 -7.83
C ASN A 34 -11.55 20.08 -7.68
N PHE A 35 -10.50 19.30 -7.48
CA PHE A 35 -9.15 19.81 -7.25
C PHE A 35 -8.15 19.07 -8.14
N ASP A 36 -7.48 19.80 -9.03
CA ASP A 36 -6.48 19.22 -9.93
C ASP A 36 -5.09 19.07 -9.28
N GLU A 37 -4.84 19.80 -8.19
CA GLU A 37 -3.53 19.88 -7.55
C GLU A 37 -3.30 18.81 -6.48
N ILE A 38 -4.38 18.19 -6.04
CA ILE A 38 -4.33 17.16 -4.99
C ILE A 38 -4.99 15.88 -5.46
N GLU A 39 -4.66 14.80 -4.80
CA GLU A 39 -5.21 13.49 -5.06
C GLU A 39 -5.65 12.85 -3.75
N ALA A 40 -6.83 12.25 -3.76
CA ALA A 40 -7.39 11.55 -2.62
C ALA A 40 -7.54 10.06 -2.96
N VAL A 41 -7.05 9.20 -2.09
CA VAL A 41 -7.18 7.75 -2.21
C VAL A 41 -7.64 7.16 -0.88
N ILE A 42 -8.33 6.02 -0.94
CA ILE A 42 -8.73 5.31 0.26
C ILE A 42 -7.49 4.67 0.89
N GLY A 43 -7.25 4.98 2.16
CA GLY A 43 -6.17 4.43 2.96
C GLY A 43 -6.70 3.55 4.10
N GLY A 44 -6.12 2.37 4.27
CA GLY A 44 -6.47 1.48 5.36
C GLY A 44 -7.97 1.18 5.49
N GLU A 45 -8.43 1.03 6.72
CA GLU A 45 -9.82 0.64 6.99
C GLU A 45 -10.76 1.83 7.20
N ILE A 46 -10.23 2.99 7.63
CA ILE A 46 -11.06 4.14 8.04
C ILE A 46 -10.60 5.48 7.45
N SER A 47 -9.48 5.54 6.75
CA SER A 47 -8.87 6.81 6.35
C SER A 47 -8.99 7.08 4.86
N ILE A 48 -8.79 8.34 4.53
CA ILE A 48 -8.57 8.82 3.16
C ILE A 48 -7.24 9.56 3.18
N ASP A 49 -6.34 9.20 2.29
CA ASP A 49 -5.05 9.87 2.15
C ASP A 49 -5.17 10.96 1.10
N ILE A 50 -4.75 12.16 1.46
CA ILE A 50 -4.76 13.32 0.55
C ILE A 50 -3.33 13.84 0.44
N TYR A 51 -2.83 13.96 -0.78
CA TYR A 51 -1.47 14.40 -1.04
C TYR A 51 -1.41 15.20 -2.34
N PRO A 52 -0.33 15.99 -2.57
CA PRO A 52 -0.13 16.65 -3.86
C PRO A 52 -0.10 15.64 -5.00
N LYS A 53 -0.74 15.95 -6.11
CA LYS A 53 -0.83 15.04 -7.25
C LYS A 53 0.55 14.58 -7.72
N GLY A 54 0.71 13.26 -7.90
CA GLY A 54 1.97 12.65 -8.28
C GLY A 54 2.92 12.36 -7.12
N LYS A 55 2.53 12.66 -5.87
CA LYS A 55 3.34 12.45 -4.67
C LYS A 55 2.81 11.31 -3.80
N ASP A 56 2.44 10.21 -4.41
CA ASP A 56 2.00 9.01 -3.70
C ASP A 56 3.18 8.17 -3.17
N LYS A 57 2.91 6.97 -2.67
CA LYS A 57 3.97 6.10 -2.14
C LYS A 57 5.09 5.80 -3.13
N SER A 58 4.80 5.79 -4.43
CA SER A 58 5.79 5.46 -5.45
C SER A 58 6.94 6.46 -5.50
N GLN A 59 6.76 7.67 -4.98
CA GLN A 59 7.81 8.69 -4.95
C GLN A 59 9.06 8.21 -4.20
N VAL A 60 8.93 7.29 -3.25
CA VAL A 60 10.07 6.78 -2.48
C VAL A 60 11.06 6.04 -3.38
N LEU A 61 10.60 5.43 -4.47
CA LEU A 61 11.46 4.70 -5.40
C LEU A 61 12.48 5.62 -6.07
N GLY A 62 12.14 6.90 -6.25
CA GLY A 62 13.07 7.89 -6.78
C GLY A 62 14.22 8.24 -5.83
N CYS A 63 14.09 7.90 -4.55
CA CYS A 63 15.12 8.13 -3.53
C CYS A 63 16.03 6.91 -3.33
N LEU A 64 15.72 5.79 -3.96
CA LEU A 64 16.45 4.52 -3.80
C LEU A 64 17.24 4.20 -5.06
N GLU A 65 18.46 3.69 -4.87
CA GLU A 65 19.30 3.23 -5.98
C GLU A 65 19.13 1.72 -6.17
N GLY A 66 19.27 1.28 -7.43
CA GLY A 66 19.24 -0.13 -7.79
C GLY A 66 17.84 -0.70 -7.96
N LYS A 67 17.78 -2.03 -7.98
CA LYS A 67 16.52 -2.76 -8.15
C LYS A 67 15.83 -2.92 -6.79
N ASN A 68 14.57 -2.52 -6.74
CA ASN A 68 13.80 -2.49 -5.50
C ASN A 68 12.81 -3.65 -5.45
N ILE A 69 12.63 -4.22 -4.28
CA ILE A 69 11.60 -5.22 -4.02
C ILE A 69 10.58 -4.61 -3.07
N PHE A 70 9.32 -4.64 -3.45
CA PHE A 70 8.23 -4.09 -2.66
C PHE A 70 7.35 -5.20 -2.09
N PHE A 71 7.01 -5.07 -0.80
CA PHE A 71 6.07 -5.93 -0.11
C PHE A 71 4.90 -5.08 0.39
N GLY A 72 3.68 -5.45 0.07
CA GLY A 72 2.51 -4.71 0.50
C GLY A 72 1.28 -5.59 0.61
N ASP A 73 0.32 -5.17 1.42
CA ASP A 73 -0.92 -5.89 1.65
C ASP A 73 -2.11 -5.34 0.87
N ASN A 74 -1.91 -4.26 0.11
CA ASN A 74 -2.99 -3.61 -0.64
C ASN A 74 -2.53 -3.20 -2.04
N CYS A 75 -2.05 -4.18 -2.80
CA CYS A 75 -1.46 -3.98 -4.14
C CYS A 75 -2.49 -4.09 -5.28
N TYR A 76 -3.78 -4.14 -4.97
CA TYR A 76 -4.84 -4.19 -5.97
C TYR A 76 -5.15 -2.81 -6.55
N LEU A 77 -5.71 -2.78 -7.73
CA LEU A 77 -6.19 -1.53 -8.34
C LEU A 77 -7.14 -0.81 -7.35
N GLY A 78 -6.84 0.44 -7.06
CA GLY A 78 -7.56 1.22 -6.05
C GLY A 78 -6.99 1.10 -4.64
N GLY A 79 -6.06 0.18 -4.39
CA GLY A 79 -5.37 0.05 -3.11
C GLY A 79 -4.23 1.07 -2.97
N ASN A 80 -3.87 1.38 -1.73
CA ASN A 80 -2.83 2.38 -1.46
C ASN A 80 -1.41 1.93 -1.79
N ASP A 81 -1.19 0.63 -2.01
CA ASP A 81 0.10 0.07 -2.42
C ASP A 81 0.19 -0.19 -3.92
N TYR A 82 -0.90 0.04 -4.67
CA TYR A 82 -0.94 -0.29 -6.09
C TYR A 82 0.14 0.44 -6.88
N SER A 83 0.21 1.74 -6.76
CA SER A 83 1.13 2.58 -7.52
C SER A 83 2.60 2.17 -7.31
N ILE A 84 3.04 2.06 -6.06
CA ILE A 84 4.43 1.66 -5.76
C ILE A 84 4.70 0.21 -6.21
N SER A 85 3.73 -0.68 -6.09
CA SER A 85 3.90 -2.07 -6.51
C SER A 85 4.08 -2.20 -8.02
N GLU A 86 3.39 -1.38 -8.81
CA GLU A 86 3.53 -1.37 -10.27
C GLU A 86 4.88 -0.81 -10.74
N GLU A 87 5.46 0.13 -10.01
CA GLU A 87 6.73 0.77 -10.36
C GLU A 87 7.96 0.04 -9.80
N ALA A 88 7.80 -0.81 -8.78
CA ALA A 88 8.90 -1.57 -8.22
C ALA A 88 9.44 -2.61 -9.21
N TYR A 89 10.73 -2.92 -9.10
CA TYR A 89 11.35 -3.95 -9.94
C TYR A 89 10.73 -5.32 -9.71
N GLU A 90 10.52 -5.68 -8.45
CA GLU A 90 9.76 -6.86 -8.05
C GLU A 90 8.72 -6.47 -6.99
N LYS A 91 7.60 -7.17 -6.98
CA LYS A 91 6.56 -6.94 -6.00
C LYS A 91 6.01 -8.24 -5.46
N TYR A 92 5.65 -8.23 -4.18
CA TYR A 92 4.98 -9.34 -3.51
C TYR A 92 3.77 -8.82 -2.77
N HIS A 93 2.59 -9.29 -3.14
CA HIS A 93 1.38 -9.03 -2.38
C HIS A 93 1.35 -10.01 -1.21
N VAL A 94 1.34 -9.48 0.01
CA VAL A 94 1.38 -10.26 1.25
C VAL A 94 0.14 -9.97 2.08
N ALA A 95 -0.28 -10.95 2.89
CA ALA A 95 -1.41 -10.76 3.80
C ALA A 95 -0.99 -9.97 5.05
N ASP A 96 0.25 -10.19 5.52
CA ASP A 96 0.80 -9.54 6.70
C ASP A 96 2.33 -9.62 6.71
N TRP A 97 2.94 -9.05 7.75
CA TRP A 97 4.39 -9.02 7.90
C TRP A 97 5.04 -10.40 8.02
N THR A 98 4.29 -11.41 8.48
CA THR A 98 4.86 -12.77 8.62
C THR A 98 5.18 -13.38 7.25
N GLN A 99 4.35 -13.13 6.25
CA GLN A 99 4.64 -13.55 4.88
C GLN A 99 5.86 -12.81 4.32
N THR A 100 6.00 -11.53 4.59
CA THR A 100 7.19 -10.76 4.21
C THR A 100 8.45 -11.39 4.81
N ARG A 101 8.42 -11.70 6.11
CA ARG A 101 9.52 -12.37 6.80
C ARG A 101 9.89 -13.69 6.13
N ASP A 102 8.90 -14.51 5.81
CA ASP A 102 9.12 -15.83 5.24
C ASP A 102 9.72 -15.74 3.82
N ILE A 103 9.23 -14.80 3.01
CA ILE A 103 9.77 -14.55 1.67
C ILE A 103 11.22 -14.06 1.76
N LEU A 104 11.51 -13.12 2.66
CA LEU A 104 12.87 -12.62 2.86
C LEU A 104 13.83 -13.71 3.28
N ALA A 105 13.40 -14.64 4.13
CA ALA A 105 14.23 -15.79 4.53
C ALA A 105 14.58 -16.67 3.33
N VAL A 106 13.66 -16.89 2.40
CA VAL A 106 13.91 -17.64 1.17
C VAL A 106 14.90 -16.89 0.27
N ILE A 107 14.73 -15.58 0.10
CA ILE A 107 15.63 -14.76 -0.72
C ILE A 107 17.05 -14.79 -0.16
N ASP A 108 17.21 -14.64 1.15
CA ASP A 108 18.52 -14.71 1.80
C ASP A 108 19.19 -16.07 1.59
N LYS A 109 18.43 -17.14 1.67
CA LYS A 109 18.95 -18.48 1.43
C LYS A 109 19.40 -18.69 -0.01
N ILE A 110 18.65 -18.16 -0.98
CA ILE A 110 19.06 -18.19 -2.39
C ILE A 110 20.36 -17.42 -2.60
N LYS A 111 20.50 -16.24 -1.99
CA LYS A 111 21.74 -15.45 -2.06
C LYS A 111 22.93 -16.19 -1.48
N GLU A 112 22.76 -16.88 -0.35
CA GLU A 112 23.82 -17.69 0.25
C GLU A 112 24.30 -18.79 -0.72
N ILE A 113 23.36 -19.45 -1.40
CA ILE A 113 23.70 -20.49 -2.38
C ILE A 113 24.45 -19.89 -3.58
N GLU A 114 24.03 -18.72 -4.07
CA GLU A 114 24.69 -18.05 -5.20
C GLU A 114 26.10 -17.55 -4.87
N LEU A 115 26.35 -17.23 -3.58
CA LEU A 115 27.65 -16.75 -3.12
C LEU A 115 28.60 -17.87 -2.72
N GLU A 116 28.15 -19.12 -2.66
CA GLU A 116 29.03 -20.26 -2.36
C GLU A 116 30.03 -20.47 -3.50
N PRO A 117 31.32 -20.65 -3.16
CA PRO A 117 32.31 -20.88 -4.21
C PRO A 117 32.01 -22.17 -4.96
N THR A 118 32.03 -22.08 -6.27
CA THR A 118 31.89 -23.24 -7.15
C THR A 118 33.12 -24.15 -6.96
N LYS A 119 32.86 -25.33 -6.54
CA LYS A 119 33.92 -26.33 -6.41
C LYS A 119 34.20 -27.03 -7.74
#